data_983c32561d71777a874ab0753863d009
#
_entry.id   983c32561d71777a874ab0753863d009
#
_cell.length_a   1.000
_cell.length_b   1.000
_cell.length_c   1.000
_cell.angle_alpha   90.00
_cell.angle_beta   90.00
_cell.angle_gamma   90.00
#
_symmetry.space_group_name_H-M   'P 1'
#
loop_
_entity.id
_entity.type
_entity.pdbx_description
1 polymer ?
#
loop_
_entity_poly.entity_id
_entity_poly.type
_entity_poly.pdbx_seq_one_letter_code
_entity_poly.pdbx_strand_id
1 'polypeptide(L)'
;MHTFSLPFGKEKIKLELPEEQVAGVLVSHAHEYKAPKSEAELVADALANPIGSPKLSELAKGKKNCVIISSDHTRPVPSHIIMPQLLAELRKGNPDIDITILIATGMHRATTKEELIDKYGKEIAEHENSSIHVSRNDEDMVSVGTLPSGGDCRINK
;
A
#
# COMPACT_ATOMS: atom_id res chain seq x y z
N MET A 1 2.24 -7.91 -40.36
CA MET A 1 2.68 -6.88 -39.40
C MET A 1 1.75 -6.90 -38.21
N HIS A 2 2.28 -7.16 -37.03
CA HIS A 2 1.55 -6.97 -35.75
C HIS A 2 1.81 -5.57 -35.23
N THR A 3 0.76 -4.91 -34.76
CA THR A 3 0.83 -3.59 -34.13
C THR A 3 0.49 -3.70 -32.65
N PHE A 4 1.41 -3.23 -31.80
CA PHE A 4 1.23 -3.18 -30.36
C PHE A 4 1.17 -1.73 -29.88
N SER A 5 0.31 -1.46 -28.90
CA SER A 5 0.21 -0.17 -28.24
C SER A 5 0.74 -0.31 -26.83
N LEU A 6 1.96 0.19 -26.60
CA LEU A 6 2.66 0.05 -25.32
C LEU A 6 2.51 1.33 -24.50
N PRO A 7 2.26 1.24 -23.18
CA PRO A 7 2.23 2.40 -22.30
C PRO A 7 3.63 3.04 -22.21
N PHE A 8 3.69 4.37 -22.31
CA PHE A 8 4.91 5.15 -22.18
C PHE A 8 4.63 6.44 -21.41
N GLY A 9 4.86 6.45 -20.14
CA GLY A 9 4.46 7.53 -19.23
C GLY A 9 2.94 7.71 -19.23
N LYS A 10 2.45 8.89 -19.63
CA LYS A 10 1.02 9.19 -19.77
C LYS A 10 0.48 8.91 -21.18
N GLU A 11 1.35 8.53 -22.10
CA GLU A 11 1.04 8.31 -23.52
C GLU A 11 1.16 6.83 -23.89
N LYS A 12 0.95 6.54 -25.15
CA LYS A 12 1.19 5.22 -25.73
C LYS A 12 2.08 5.34 -26.94
N ILE A 13 3.04 4.43 -27.07
CA ILE A 13 3.86 4.29 -28.29
C ILE A 13 3.37 3.09 -29.08
N LYS A 14 3.46 3.24 -30.40
CA LYS A 14 3.13 2.20 -31.36
C LYS A 14 4.39 1.40 -31.69
N LEU A 15 4.34 0.08 -31.57
CA LEU A 15 5.37 -0.85 -31.99
C LEU A 15 4.80 -1.70 -33.14
N GLU A 16 5.47 -1.75 -34.27
CA GLU A 16 5.11 -2.60 -35.42
C GLU A 16 6.21 -3.64 -35.64
N LEU A 17 5.83 -4.91 -35.63
CA LEU A 17 6.74 -6.02 -35.88
C LEU A 17 6.24 -6.88 -37.03
N PRO A 18 7.15 -7.43 -37.89
CA PRO A 18 6.81 -8.49 -38.85
C PRO A 18 6.19 -9.68 -38.11
N GLU A 19 5.21 -10.33 -38.73
CA GLU A 19 4.46 -11.42 -38.13
C GLU A 19 5.37 -12.60 -37.76
N GLU A 20 6.36 -12.88 -38.57
CA GLU A 20 7.35 -13.92 -38.37
C GLU A 20 8.31 -13.67 -37.19
N GLN A 21 8.34 -12.45 -36.64
CA GLN A 21 9.14 -12.09 -35.48
C GLN A 21 8.34 -12.15 -34.18
N VAL A 22 7.03 -12.45 -34.25
CA VAL A 22 6.15 -12.53 -33.09
C VAL A 22 5.82 -13.97 -32.80
N ALA A 23 6.49 -14.58 -31.82
CA ALA A 23 6.26 -15.97 -31.41
C ALA A 23 4.90 -16.15 -30.69
N GLY A 24 4.37 -15.09 -30.11
CA GLY A 24 3.07 -15.09 -29.45
C GLY A 24 2.83 -13.81 -28.63
N VAL A 25 1.59 -13.58 -28.25
CA VAL A 25 1.18 -12.45 -27.41
C VAL A 25 0.54 -13.02 -26.14
N LEU A 26 1.18 -12.78 -25.00
CA LEU A 26 0.66 -13.19 -23.70
C LEU A 26 -0.24 -12.09 -23.16
N VAL A 27 -1.52 -12.38 -23.02
CA VAL A 27 -2.51 -11.45 -22.48
C VAL A 27 -3.01 -11.98 -21.14
N SER A 28 -2.96 -11.14 -20.10
CA SER A 28 -3.50 -11.49 -18.81
C SER A 28 -5.03 -11.58 -18.87
N HIS A 29 -5.62 -12.60 -18.25
CA HIS A 29 -7.07 -12.71 -18.07
C HIS A 29 -7.58 -11.99 -16.80
N ALA A 30 -6.71 -11.30 -16.06
CA ALA A 30 -7.09 -10.60 -14.84
C ALA A 30 -8.17 -9.51 -15.09
N HIS A 31 -8.17 -8.88 -16.27
CA HIS A 31 -9.17 -7.88 -16.65
C HIS A 31 -10.56 -8.46 -16.95
N GLU A 32 -10.67 -9.78 -17.15
CA GLU A 32 -11.94 -10.48 -17.36
C GLU A 32 -12.63 -10.80 -16.04
N TYR A 33 -11.89 -10.77 -14.94
CA TYR A 33 -12.43 -11.02 -13.61
C TYR A 33 -13.42 -9.93 -13.21
N LYS A 34 -14.62 -10.35 -12.88
CA LYS A 34 -15.65 -9.47 -12.32
C LYS A 34 -15.80 -9.77 -10.84
N ALA A 35 -15.44 -8.82 -10.02
CA ALA A 35 -15.62 -8.95 -8.58
C ALA A 35 -17.11 -9.09 -8.25
N PRO A 36 -17.49 -9.98 -7.31
CA PRO A 36 -18.90 -10.22 -6.93
C PRO A 36 -19.48 -9.06 -6.13
N LYS A 37 -18.64 -8.17 -5.60
CA LYS A 37 -18.99 -7.03 -4.74
C LYS A 37 -18.16 -5.81 -5.13
N SER A 38 -18.59 -4.65 -4.69
CA SER A 38 -17.81 -3.42 -4.80
C SER A 38 -16.52 -3.49 -3.98
N GLU A 39 -15.54 -2.67 -4.33
CA GLU A 39 -14.25 -2.60 -3.61
C GLU A 39 -14.45 -2.30 -2.12
N ALA A 40 -15.35 -1.38 -1.79
CA ALA A 40 -15.66 -1.05 -0.40
C ALA A 40 -16.29 -2.22 0.37
N GLU A 41 -17.19 -2.97 -0.25
CA GLU A 41 -17.81 -4.16 0.35
C GLU A 41 -16.78 -5.27 0.57
N LEU A 42 -15.83 -5.45 -0.34
CA LEU A 42 -14.75 -6.43 -0.19
C LEU A 42 -13.85 -6.10 1.02
N VAL A 43 -13.52 -4.82 1.22
CA VAL A 43 -12.76 -4.36 2.39
C VAL A 43 -13.56 -4.56 3.68
N ALA A 44 -14.84 -4.18 3.68
CA ALA A 44 -15.72 -4.37 4.84
C ALA A 44 -15.85 -5.85 5.23
N ASP A 45 -16.01 -6.73 4.26
CA ASP A 45 -16.07 -8.18 4.49
C ASP A 45 -14.75 -8.72 5.08
N ALA A 46 -13.63 -8.28 4.56
CA ALA A 46 -12.30 -8.71 5.06
C ALA A 46 -12.08 -8.27 6.52
N LEU A 47 -12.49 -7.05 6.86
CA LEU A 47 -12.42 -6.54 8.25
C LEU A 47 -13.39 -7.26 9.18
N ALA A 48 -14.57 -7.62 8.68
CA ALA A 48 -15.58 -8.36 9.46
C ALA A 48 -15.21 -9.83 9.71
N ASN A 49 -14.44 -10.43 8.80
CA ASN A 49 -14.09 -11.86 8.79
C ASN A 49 -12.57 -12.07 8.67
N PRO A 50 -11.77 -11.62 9.64
CA PRO A 50 -10.31 -11.79 9.59
C PRO A 50 -9.92 -13.27 9.65
N ILE A 51 -8.85 -13.65 8.93
CA ILE A 51 -8.34 -15.01 8.85
C ILE A 51 -7.34 -15.25 10.00
N GLY A 52 -7.64 -16.17 10.91
CA GLY A 52 -6.72 -16.60 11.96
C GLY A 52 -6.39 -15.54 13.03
N SER A 53 -7.18 -14.46 13.11
CA SER A 53 -6.99 -13.40 14.10
C SER A 53 -8.33 -12.87 14.63
N PRO A 54 -8.37 -12.21 15.81
CA PRO A 54 -9.50 -11.40 16.22
C PRO A 54 -9.75 -10.22 15.27
N LYS A 55 -10.93 -9.62 15.35
CA LYS A 55 -11.25 -8.39 14.62
C LYS A 55 -10.31 -7.25 15.02
N LEU A 56 -10.05 -6.34 14.09
CA LEU A 56 -9.16 -5.21 14.34
C LEU A 56 -9.66 -4.33 15.48
N SER A 57 -10.97 -4.12 15.59
CA SER A 57 -11.59 -3.41 16.71
C SER A 57 -11.37 -4.09 18.06
N GLU A 58 -11.27 -5.41 18.10
CA GLU A 58 -10.97 -6.14 19.33
C GLU A 58 -9.49 -6.02 19.70
N LEU A 59 -8.59 -6.06 18.72
CA LEU A 59 -7.15 -5.86 18.90
C LEU A 59 -6.81 -4.44 19.34
N ALA A 60 -7.59 -3.44 18.95
CA ALA A 60 -7.40 -2.04 19.32
C ALA A 60 -7.76 -1.74 20.80
N LYS A 61 -8.57 -2.57 21.43
CA LYS A 61 -9.00 -2.34 22.83
C LYS A 61 -7.81 -2.23 23.76
N GLY A 62 -7.75 -1.15 24.53
CA GLY A 62 -6.71 -0.89 25.55
C GLY A 62 -5.32 -0.61 24.98
N LYS A 63 -5.17 -0.48 23.66
CA LYS A 63 -3.92 -0.05 23.03
C LYS A 63 -3.80 1.46 23.08
N LYS A 64 -2.60 1.98 23.35
CA LYS A 64 -2.33 3.42 23.36
C LYS A 64 -2.09 3.96 21.96
N ASN A 65 -1.37 3.19 21.14
CA ASN A 65 -0.98 3.56 19.79
C ASN A 65 -1.11 2.39 18.82
N CYS A 66 -1.15 2.73 17.54
CA CYS A 66 -1.14 1.81 16.42
C CYS A 66 -0.28 2.39 15.29
N VAL A 67 0.60 1.59 14.71
CA VAL A 67 1.33 1.95 13.50
C VAL A 67 0.78 1.12 12.34
N ILE A 68 0.35 1.81 11.28
CA ILE A 68 -0.09 1.20 10.04
C ILE A 68 1.04 1.33 9.03
N ILE A 69 1.72 0.23 8.71
CA ILE A 69 2.75 0.22 7.66
C ILE A 69 2.06 0.20 6.30
N SER A 70 2.30 1.22 5.50
CA SER A 70 1.73 1.36 4.17
C SER A 70 2.81 1.51 3.11
N SER A 71 2.52 1.04 1.89
CA SER A 71 3.41 1.25 0.75
C SER A 71 3.48 2.73 0.35
N ASP A 72 4.55 3.11 -0.33
CA ASP A 72 4.74 4.46 -0.86
C ASP A 72 3.89 4.75 -2.12
N HIS A 73 4.09 5.94 -2.69
CA HIS A 73 3.39 6.44 -3.89
C HIS A 73 3.61 5.60 -5.15
N THR A 74 4.65 4.76 -5.21
CA THR A 74 4.97 3.97 -6.42
C THR A 74 4.12 2.70 -6.54
N ARG A 75 3.37 2.31 -5.51
CA ARG A 75 2.58 1.07 -5.50
C ARG A 75 1.10 1.34 -5.76
N PRO A 76 0.49 0.65 -6.74
CA PRO A 76 -0.92 0.82 -7.10
C PRO A 76 -1.88 0.13 -6.11
N VAL A 77 -1.65 0.32 -4.82
CA VAL A 77 -2.56 -0.19 -3.78
C VAL A 77 -3.72 0.79 -3.64
N PRO A 78 -4.99 0.32 -3.63
CA PRO A 78 -6.17 1.17 -3.52
C PRO A 78 -6.35 1.71 -2.09
N SER A 79 -5.35 2.43 -1.59
CA SER A 79 -5.30 2.88 -0.19
C SER A 79 -6.42 3.85 0.15
N HIS A 80 -6.92 4.62 -0.82
CA HIS A 80 -8.07 5.52 -0.65
C HIS A 80 -9.39 4.79 -0.34
N ILE A 81 -9.48 3.49 -0.67
CA ILE A 81 -10.63 2.63 -0.35
C ILE A 81 -10.40 1.91 0.98
N ILE A 82 -9.18 1.42 1.20
CA ILE A 82 -8.83 0.58 2.35
C ILE A 82 -8.70 1.41 3.62
N MET A 83 -7.96 2.52 3.57
CA MET A 83 -7.56 3.26 4.76
C MET A 83 -8.72 3.84 5.55
N PRO A 84 -9.76 4.44 4.95
CA PRO A 84 -10.90 4.97 5.70
C PRO A 84 -11.58 3.91 6.56
N GLN A 85 -11.79 2.71 6.00
CA GLN A 85 -12.47 1.63 6.69
C GLN A 85 -11.60 1.02 7.79
N LEU A 86 -10.29 0.92 7.56
CA LEU A 86 -9.32 0.41 8.53
C LEU A 86 -9.21 1.34 9.74
N LEU A 87 -9.14 2.66 9.52
CA LEU A 87 -9.13 3.68 10.57
C LEU A 87 -10.45 3.65 11.37
N ALA A 88 -11.59 3.55 10.69
CA ALA A 88 -12.90 3.46 11.33
C ALA A 88 -13.01 2.20 12.21
N GLU A 89 -12.53 1.05 11.75
CA GLU A 89 -12.58 -0.19 12.52
C GLU A 89 -11.65 -0.14 13.74
N LEU A 90 -10.47 0.48 13.64
CA LEU A 90 -9.59 0.74 14.79
C LEU A 90 -10.28 1.61 15.84
N ARG A 91 -10.85 2.74 15.43
CA ARG A 91 -11.53 3.69 16.32
C ARG A 91 -12.83 3.16 16.90
N LYS A 92 -13.49 2.23 16.24
CA LYS A 92 -14.62 1.49 16.81
C LYS A 92 -14.23 0.69 18.05
N GLY A 93 -13.03 0.13 18.07
CA GLY A 93 -12.50 -0.60 19.23
C GLY A 93 -11.91 0.31 20.31
N ASN A 94 -11.31 1.42 19.90
CA ASN A 94 -10.70 2.42 20.77
C ASN A 94 -10.72 3.80 20.09
N PRO A 95 -11.69 4.67 20.45
CA PRO A 95 -11.83 6.00 19.85
C PRO A 95 -10.60 6.91 20.02
N ASP A 96 -9.85 6.75 21.09
CA ASP A 96 -8.72 7.60 21.47
C ASP A 96 -7.36 7.02 21.06
N ILE A 97 -7.33 5.97 20.24
CA ILE A 97 -6.09 5.34 19.82
C ILE A 97 -5.27 6.31 18.95
N ASP A 98 -3.99 6.53 19.33
CA ASP A 98 -3.05 7.29 18.51
C ASP A 98 -2.61 6.44 17.31
N ILE A 99 -2.90 6.92 16.11
CA ILE A 99 -2.59 6.19 14.87
C ILE A 99 -1.54 6.94 14.08
N THR A 100 -0.46 6.24 13.71
CA THR A 100 0.55 6.72 12.80
C THR A 100 0.58 5.87 11.54
N ILE A 101 0.48 6.48 10.36
CA ILE A 101 0.67 5.83 9.08
C ILE A 101 2.16 5.93 8.71
N LEU A 102 2.87 4.80 8.78
CA LEU A 102 4.29 4.71 8.41
C LEU A 102 4.42 4.34 6.93
N ILE A 103 4.96 5.27 6.14
CA ILE A 103 5.14 5.10 4.70
C ILE A 103 6.47 4.38 4.45
N ALA A 104 6.39 3.12 4.04
CA ALA A 104 7.54 2.27 3.76
C ALA A 104 8.09 2.52 2.35
N THR A 105 9.03 3.44 2.21
CA THR A 105 9.60 3.85 0.92
C THR A 105 10.65 2.88 0.38
N GLY A 106 11.22 2.02 1.21
CA GLY A 106 12.35 1.18 0.82
C GLY A 106 13.51 2.03 0.30
N MET A 107 13.94 1.80 -0.94
CA MET A 107 15.01 2.55 -1.60
C MET A 107 14.53 3.77 -2.39
N HIS A 108 13.23 4.03 -2.41
CA HIS A 108 12.66 5.18 -3.10
C HIS A 108 12.93 6.48 -2.32
N ARG A 109 12.74 7.62 -2.98
CA ARG A 109 12.71 8.91 -2.32
C ARG A 109 11.52 9.04 -1.38
N ALA A 110 11.57 10.01 -0.49
CA ALA A 110 10.44 10.35 0.36
C ALA A 110 9.19 10.68 -0.48
N THR A 111 8.04 10.23 0.00
CA THR A 111 6.72 10.55 -0.58
C THR A 111 6.36 12.00 -0.27
N THR A 112 5.88 12.76 -1.25
CA THR A 112 5.47 14.16 -1.04
C THR A 112 4.06 14.25 -0.44
N LYS A 113 3.69 15.45 0.03
CA LYS A 113 2.34 15.69 0.57
C LYS A 113 1.26 15.49 -0.49
N GLU A 114 1.50 15.94 -1.71
CA GLU A 114 0.59 15.77 -2.83
C GLU A 114 0.37 14.28 -3.16
N GLU A 115 1.44 13.49 -3.12
CA GLU A 115 1.36 12.04 -3.33
C GLU A 115 0.63 11.31 -2.20
N LEU A 116 0.73 11.80 -0.95
CA LEU A 116 -0.09 11.28 0.15
C LEU A 116 -1.58 11.60 -0.05
N ILE A 117 -1.89 12.81 -0.52
CA ILE A 117 -3.27 13.20 -0.86
C ILE A 117 -3.82 12.32 -1.98
N ASP A 118 -3.05 12.09 -3.04
CA ASP A 118 -3.46 11.21 -4.14
C ASP A 118 -3.69 9.78 -3.68
N LYS A 119 -2.88 9.30 -2.74
CA LYS A 119 -2.93 7.91 -2.26
C LYS A 119 -4.03 7.64 -1.23
N TYR A 120 -4.27 8.56 -0.29
CA TYR A 120 -5.19 8.34 0.84
C TYR A 120 -6.44 9.22 0.79
N GLY A 121 -6.45 10.23 -0.05
CA GLY A 121 -7.42 11.32 0.01
C GLY A 121 -6.98 12.45 0.94
N LYS A 122 -7.48 13.65 0.68
CA LYS A 122 -7.10 14.88 1.39
C LYS A 122 -7.36 14.79 2.90
N GLU A 123 -8.52 14.27 3.29
CA GLU A 123 -8.93 14.20 4.69
C GLU A 123 -7.92 13.38 5.52
N ILE A 124 -7.56 12.19 5.07
CA ILE A 124 -6.60 11.34 5.78
C ILE A 124 -5.21 11.95 5.76
N ALA A 125 -4.77 12.46 4.61
CA ALA A 125 -3.43 13.03 4.47
C ALA A 125 -3.21 14.30 5.30
N GLU A 126 -4.28 15.04 5.67
CA GLU A 126 -4.21 16.27 6.46
C GLU A 126 -4.49 16.07 7.95
N HIS A 127 -5.24 15.02 8.33
CA HIS A 127 -5.70 14.86 9.72
C HIS A 127 -5.07 13.66 10.45
N GLU A 128 -4.55 12.67 9.71
CA GLU A 128 -3.88 11.54 10.35
C GLU A 128 -2.38 11.78 10.46
N ASN A 129 -1.77 11.30 11.56
CA ASN A 129 -0.33 11.34 11.70
C ASN A 129 0.32 10.43 10.65
N SER A 130 1.30 10.94 9.93
CA SER A 130 2.10 10.16 8.99
C SER A 130 3.59 10.35 9.23
N SER A 131 4.35 9.27 9.11
CA SER A 131 5.80 9.26 9.15
C SER A 131 6.33 8.60 7.88
N ILE A 132 7.34 9.19 7.28
CA ILE A 132 7.93 8.68 6.05
C ILE A 132 9.25 8.02 6.39
N HIS A 133 9.33 6.71 6.16
CA HIS A 133 10.58 5.99 6.28
C HIS A 133 11.56 6.43 5.20
N VAL A 134 12.77 6.80 5.60
CA VAL A 134 13.88 7.08 4.70
C VAL A 134 15.01 6.11 5.02
N SER A 135 15.09 5.00 4.28
CA SER A 135 16.00 3.88 4.56
C SER A 135 17.49 4.26 4.61
N ARG A 136 17.85 5.41 4.05
CA ARG A 136 19.23 5.94 4.06
C ARG A 136 19.51 6.89 5.20
N ASN A 137 18.51 7.22 6.02
CA ASN A 137 18.70 8.05 7.20
C ASN A 137 19.03 7.16 8.41
N ASP A 138 20.31 7.02 8.71
CA ASP A 138 20.79 6.18 9.81
C ASP A 138 20.28 6.64 11.18
N GLU A 139 19.98 7.93 11.34
CA GLU A 139 19.49 8.48 12.60
C GLU A 139 18.10 7.96 12.96
N ASP A 140 17.28 7.62 11.96
CA ASP A 140 15.92 7.10 12.15
C ASP A 140 15.89 5.57 12.31
N MET A 141 17.06 4.92 12.27
CA MET A 141 17.13 3.46 12.27
C MET A 141 17.70 2.92 13.56
N VAL A 142 17.20 1.76 13.98
CA VAL A 142 17.72 0.98 15.10
C VAL A 142 17.97 -0.46 14.67
N SER A 143 19.10 -1.03 15.09
CA SER A 143 19.38 -2.46 14.93
C SER A 143 18.53 -3.27 15.92
N VAL A 144 17.84 -4.28 15.41
CA VAL A 144 17.03 -5.22 16.21
C VAL A 144 17.62 -6.62 16.22
N GLY A 145 18.79 -6.81 15.59
CA GLY A 145 19.49 -8.08 15.58
C GLY A 145 20.18 -8.38 14.26
N THR A 146 20.74 -9.58 14.16
CA THR A 146 21.44 -10.05 12.96
C THR A 146 20.56 -11.06 12.22
N LEU A 147 20.41 -10.85 10.91
CA LEU A 147 19.71 -11.77 10.03
C LEU A 147 20.49 -13.10 9.89
N PRO A 148 19.83 -14.22 9.55
CA PRO A 148 20.51 -15.49 9.29
C PRO A 148 21.60 -15.40 8.21
N SER A 149 21.49 -14.43 7.28
CA SER A 149 22.48 -14.12 6.25
C SER A 149 23.72 -13.36 6.76
N GLY A 150 23.76 -12.99 8.04
CA GLY A 150 24.81 -12.18 8.65
C GLY A 150 24.62 -10.67 8.53
N GLY A 151 23.57 -10.21 7.85
CA GLY A 151 23.24 -8.79 7.72
C GLY A 151 22.64 -8.22 9.01
N ASP A 152 22.86 -6.93 9.27
CA ASP A 152 22.21 -6.21 10.37
C ASP A 152 20.73 -5.94 10.02
N CYS A 153 19.82 -6.35 10.91
CA CYS A 153 18.39 -6.07 10.76
C CYS A 153 18.06 -4.71 11.38
N ARG A 154 17.87 -3.71 10.53
CA ARG A 154 17.59 -2.34 10.97
C ARG A 154 16.17 -1.94 10.58
N ILE A 155 15.46 -1.39 11.53
CA ILE A 155 14.09 -0.88 11.36
C ILE A 155 13.99 0.56 11.86
N ASN A 156 12.90 1.25 11.56
CA ASN A 156 12.60 2.55 12.16
C ASN A 156 12.51 2.44 13.69
N LYS A 157 12.96 3.51 14.34
CA LYS A 157 12.80 3.71 15.79
C LYS A 157 11.34 3.79 16.18
#